data_4137f60c9ab3e742cc0d0a72938c12cc
#
_entry.id   4137f60c9ab3e742cc0d0a72938c12cc
#
_cell.length_a   1.000
_cell.length_b   1.000
_cell.length_c   1.000
_cell.angle_alpha   90.00
_cell.angle_beta   90.00
_cell.angle_gamma   90.00
#
_symmetry.space_group_name_H-M   'P 1'
#
loop_
_entity.id
_entity.type
_entity.pdbx_description
1 polymer ?
#
loop_
_entity_poly.entity_id
_entity_poly.type
_entity_poly.pdbx_seq_one_letter_code
_entity_poly.pdbx_strand_id
1 'polypeptide(L)'
;TSTMLAVVEALQHMDMKKIVVTTPYPDSHHVAERAYLKEAGIEALTMQGMGLESAEGFASVRPQEIYDFAMDAWKEYGDEADGLFDQHGPWPARR
;
A
#
# COMPACT_ATOMS: atom_id res chain seq x y z
N THR A 1 -14.37 1.83 -6.86
CA THR A 1 -13.91 1.73 -8.24
C THR A 1 -13.46 0.33 -8.59
N SER A 2 -13.39 0.02 -9.87
CA SER A 2 -12.93 -1.32 -10.29
C SER A 2 -11.49 -1.61 -9.87
N THR A 3 -10.65 -0.58 -9.79
CA THR A 3 -9.27 -0.74 -9.35
C THR A 3 -9.20 -1.17 -7.89
N MET A 4 -9.98 -0.52 -7.02
CA MET A 4 -10.00 -0.87 -5.61
C MET A 4 -10.62 -2.26 -5.38
N LEU A 5 -11.61 -2.61 -6.17
CA LEU A 5 -12.21 -3.94 -6.09
C LEU A 5 -11.17 -5.02 -6.42
N ALA A 6 -10.38 -4.80 -7.46
CA ALA A 6 -9.33 -5.74 -7.84
C ALA A 6 -8.27 -5.88 -6.74
N VAL A 7 -7.90 -4.76 -6.10
CA VAL A 7 -6.96 -4.76 -4.99
C VAL A 7 -7.49 -5.60 -3.83
N VAL A 8 -8.74 -5.35 -3.45
CA VAL A 8 -9.38 -6.08 -2.35
C VAL A 8 -9.46 -7.57 -2.65
N GLU A 9 -9.87 -7.93 -3.86
CA GLU A 9 -9.95 -9.34 -4.25
C GLU A 9 -8.59 -10.03 -4.18
N ALA A 10 -7.54 -9.35 -4.64
CA ALA A 10 -6.20 -9.92 -4.59
C ALA A 10 -5.74 -10.14 -3.15
N LEU A 11 -5.97 -9.17 -2.27
CA LEU A 11 -5.59 -9.28 -0.86
C LEU A 11 -6.38 -10.38 -0.16
N GLN A 12 -7.67 -10.50 -0.44
CA GLN A 12 -8.50 -11.55 0.13
C GLN A 12 -8.08 -12.93 -0.35
N HIS A 13 -7.73 -13.04 -1.63
CA HIS A 13 -7.26 -14.29 -2.20
C HIS A 13 -5.97 -14.76 -1.55
N MET A 14 -5.10 -13.83 -1.16
CA MET A 14 -3.84 -14.12 -0.49
C MET A 14 -3.97 -14.19 1.03
N ASP A 15 -5.19 -14.05 1.55
CA ASP A 15 -5.49 -14.07 2.99
C ASP A 15 -4.70 -13.01 3.77
N MET A 16 -4.56 -11.85 3.20
CA MET A 16 -3.85 -10.72 3.81
C MET A 16 -4.85 -9.79 4.47
N LYS A 17 -4.91 -9.83 5.81
CA LYS A 17 -5.89 -9.05 6.58
C LYS A 17 -5.30 -7.80 7.22
N LYS A 18 -4.00 -7.81 7.51
CA LYS A 18 -3.29 -6.65 8.06
C LYS A 18 -2.15 -6.33 7.12
N ILE A 19 -2.14 -5.14 6.57
CA ILE A 19 -1.18 -4.77 5.54
C ILE A 19 -0.51 -3.44 5.82
N VAL A 20 0.69 -3.29 5.28
CA VAL A 20 1.39 -2.02 5.16
C VAL A 20 1.15 -1.52 3.74
N VAL A 21 0.69 -0.28 3.61
CA VAL A 21 0.41 0.30 2.29
C VAL A 21 1.35 1.47 2.03
N THR A 22 2.01 1.46 0.89
CA THR A 22 2.81 2.59 0.43
C THR A 22 2.38 2.97 -0.97
N THR A 23 2.28 4.27 -1.23
CA THR A 23 1.83 4.78 -2.52
C THR A 23 2.69 5.98 -2.94
N PRO A 24 2.68 6.35 -4.23
CA PRO A 24 3.33 7.60 -4.64
C PRO A 24 2.46 8.83 -4.36
N TYR A 25 1.19 8.65 -4.02
CA TYR A 25 0.20 9.73 -3.92
C TYR A 25 0.29 10.49 -2.60
N PRO A 26 -0.32 11.70 -2.52
CA PRO A 26 -0.45 12.40 -1.25
C PRO A 26 -1.34 11.63 -0.27
N ASP A 27 -1.14 11.85 1.02
CA ASP A 27 -1.91 11.19 2.06
C ASP A 27 -3.42 11.43 1.96
N SER A 28 -3.83 12.56 1.38
CA SER A 28 -5.23 12.86 1.20
C SER A 28 -5.98 11.82 0.35
N HIS A 29 -5.28 11.11 -0.51
CA HIS A 29 -5.88 10.06 -1.32
C HIS A 29 -6.14 8.78 -0.54
N HIS A 30 -5.56 8.64 0.64
CA HIS A 30 -5.64 7.40 1.41
C HIS A 30 -6.91 7.24 2.21
N VAL A 31 -7.64 8.34 2.48
CA VAL A 31 -8.82 8.28 3.33
C VAL A 31 -9.88 7.34 2.77
N ALA A 32 -10.23 7.52 1.49
CA ALA A 32 -11.22 6.67 0.83
C ALA A 32 -10.72 5.24 0.67
N GLU A 33 -9.43 5.06 0.36
CA GLU A 33 -8.85 3.74 0.21
C GLU A 33 -8.87 2.96 1.52
N ARG A 34 -8.52 3.62 2.62
CA ARG A 34 -8.54 3.00 3.95
C ARG A 34 -9.95 2.56 4.33
N ALA A 35 -10.95 3.41 4.08
CA ALA A 35 -12.34 3.07 4.35
C ALA A 35 -12.80 1.87 3.54
N TYR A 36 -12.43 1.83 2.27
CA TYR A 36 -12.79 0.73 1.39
C TYR A 36 -12.18 -0.60 1.87
N LEU A 37 -10.90 -0.56 2.25
CA LEU A 37 -10.22 -1.75 2.77
C LEU A 37 -10.87 -2.21 4.08
N LYS A 38 -11.20 -1.28 4.96
CA LYS A 38 -11.83 -1.61 6.24
C LYS A 38 -13.16 -2.32 6.05
N GLU A 39 -13.98 -1.85 5.11
CA GLU A 39 -15.26 -2.51 4.82
C GLU A 39 -15.07 -3.92 4.31
N ALA A 40 -13.94 -4.20 3.65
CA ALA A 40 -13.62 -5.52 3.13
C ALA A 40 -12.95 -6.42 4.18
N GLY A 41 -12.78 -5.94 5.41
CA GLY A 41 -12.16 -6.69 6.47
C GLY A 41 -10.64 -6.65 6.48
N ILE A 42 -10.06 -5.65 5.81
CA ILE A 42 -8.60 -5.50 5.71
C ILE A 42 -8.18 -4.26 6.50
N GLU A 43 -7.25 -4.44 7.42
CA GLU A 43 -6.72 -3.37 8.23
C GLU A 43 -5.40 -2.86 7.64
N ALA A 44 -5.33 -1.59 7.30
CA ALA A 44 -4.08 -0.95 6.92
C ALA A 44 -3.39 -0.46 8.18
N LEU A 45 -2.31 -1.12 8.56
CA LEU A 45 -1.54 -0.74 9.76
C LEU A 45 -0.92 0.63 9.58
N THR A 46 -0.49 0.93 8.37
CA THR A 46 -0.07 2.26 7.98
C THR A 46 -0.34 2.44 6.50
N MET A 47 -0.62 3.69 6.11
CA MET A 47 -0.72 4.08 4.70
C MET A 47 0.16 5.31 4.52
N GLN A 48 1.29 5.14 3.83
CA GLN A 48 2.27 6.20 3.67
C GLN A 48 2.39 6.57 2.19
N GLY A 49 2.30 7.85 1.92
CA GLY A 49 2.40 8.37 0.57
C GLY A 49 3.67 9.20 0.38
N MET A 50 4.21 9.17 -0.82
CA MET A 50 5.39 9.96 -1.17
C MET A 50 5.05 11.42 -1.45
N GLY A 51 3.77 11.75 -1.52
CA GLY A 51 3.32 13.13 -1.70
C GLY A 51 3.41 13.65 -3.12
N LEU A 52 3.50 12.77 -4.10
CA LEU A 52 3.62 13.17 -5.51
C LEU A 52 2.26 13.52 -6.10
N GLU A 53 2.15 14.71 -6.66
CA GLU A 53 0.87 15.22 -7.17
C GLU A 53 0.83 15.42 -8.68
N SER A 54 1.98 15.33 -9.36
CA SER A 54 2.06 15.59 -10.79
C SER A 54 2.70 14.44 -11.54
N ALA A 55 2.41 14.37 -12.84
CA ALA A 55 3.05 13.38 -13.71
C ALA A 55 4.57 13.54 -13.71
N GLU A 56 5.05 14.78 -13.62
CA GLU A 56 6.50 15.05 -13.57
C GLU A 56 7.11 14.48 -12.28
N GLY A 57 6.40 14.62 -11.16
CA GLY A 57 6.85 14.05 -9.89
C GLY A 57 6.94 12.53 -9.98
N PHE A 58 5.92 11.88 -10.53
CA PHE A 58 5.94 10.44 -10.71
C PHE A 58 7.08 9.97 -11.60
N ALA A 59 7.32 10.69 -12.70
CA ALA A 59 8.37 10.33 -13.64
C ALA A 59 9.77 10.50 -13.07
N SER A 60 9.95 11.41 -12.10
CA SER A 60 11.25 11.68 -11.51
C SER A 60 11.64 10.69 -10.41
N VAL A 61 10.71 9.91 -9.91
CA VAL A 61 10.97 8.93 -8.85
C VAL A 61 11.58 7.67 -9.43
N ARG A 62 12.75 7.29 -8.91
CA ARG A 62 13.44 6.09 -9.37
C ARG A 62 12.91 4.85 -8.64
N PRO A 63 12.97 3.67 -9.27
CA PRO A 63 12.53 2.43 -8.62
C PRO A 63 13.18 2.19 -7.25
N GLN A 64 14.45 2.57 -7.09
CA GLN A 64 15.14 2.40 -5.81
C GLN A 64 14.51 3.26 -4.71
N GLU A 65 14.04 4.46 -5.05
CA GLU A 65 13.40 5.33 -4.08
C GLU A 65 12.06 4.73 -3.60
N ILE A 66 11.31 4.14 -4.53
CA ILE A 66 10.04 3.48 -4.21
C ILE A 66 10.31 2.29 -3.29
N TYR A 67 11.33 1.50 -3.61
CA TYR A 67 11.70 0.34 -2.81
C TYR A 67 12.12 0.77 -1.39
N ASP A 68 12.99 1.77 -1.28
CA ASP A 68 13.47 2.24 0.02
C ASP A 68 12.34 2.78 0.87
N PHE A 69 11.42 3.52 0.25
CA PHE A 69 10.25 4.05 0.94
C PHE A 69 9.36 2.92 1.49
N ALA A 70 9.11 1.92 0.67
CA ALA A 70 8.32 0.76 1.08
C ALA A 70 9.00 -0.03 2.20
N MET A 71 10.31 -0.22 2.10
CA MET A 71 11.07 -0.96 3.11
C MET A 71 11.13 -0.23 4.43
N ASP A 72 11.20 1.09 4.42
CA ASP A 72 11.18 1.87 5.66
C ASP A 72 9.85 1.68 6.40
N ALA A 73 8.74 1.70 5.68
CA ALA A 73 7.43 1.44 6.26
C ALA A 73 7.33 0.00 6.77
N TRP A 74 7.88 -0.95 6.02
CA TRP A 74 7.87 -2.36 6.40
C TRP A 74 8.63 -2.62 7.68
N LYS A 75 9.80 -1.98 7.85
CA LYS A 75 10.60 -2.14 9.07
C LYS A 75 9.83 -1.70 10.31
N GLU A 76 8.97 -0.71 10.16
CA GLU A 76 8.22 -0.15 11.28
C GLU A 76 7.03 -1.02 11.67
N TYR A 77 6.32 -1.62 10.71
CA TYR A 77 5.06 -2.32 10.96
C TYR A 77 5.05 -3.78 10.52
N GLY A 78 6.09 -4.25 9.87
CA GLY A 78 6.07 -5.56 9.23
C GLY A 78 5.88 -6.76 10.14
N ASP A 79 6.28 -6.63 11.41
CA ASP A 79 6.12 -7.72 12.38
C ASP A 79 4.65 -8.06 12.62
N GLU A 80 3.76 -7.08 12.48
CA GLU A 80 2.33 -7.26 12.71
C GLU A 80 1.55 -7.47 11.43
N ALA A 81 2.17 -7.26 10.28
CA ALA A 81 1.49 -7.27 9.00
C ALA A 81 1.56 -8.63 8.31
N ASP A 82 0.51 -8.96 7.56
CA ASP A 82 0.47 -10.14 6.71
C ASP A 82 1.20 -9.90 5.39
N GLY A 83 1.42 -8.66 5.03
CA GLY A 83 2.13 -8.29 3.83
C GLY A 83 2.13 -6.81 3.57
N LEU A 84 2.75 -6.44 2.45
CA LEU A 84 2.87 -5.07 1.97
C LEU A 84 2.09 -4.91 0.67
N PHE A 85 1.39 -3.79 0.51
CA PHE A 85 0.79 -3.43 -0.76
C PHE A 85 1.41 -2.11 -1.23
N ASP A 86 2.01 -2.12 -2.42
CA ASP A 86 2.54 -0.92 -3.05
C ASP A 86 1.98 -0.80 -4.48
N GLN A 87 2.47 0.16 -5.24
CA GLN A 87 1.98 0.41 -6.59
C GLN A 87 2.21 -0.76 -7.57
N HIS A 88 3.09 -1.69 -7.20
CA HIS A 88 3.40 -2.86 -8.02
C HIS A 88 2.63 -4.10 -7.60
N GLY A 89 1.84 -4.02 -6.56
CA GLY A 89 0.94 -5.10 -6.16
C GLY A 89 1.12 -5.56 -4.72
N PRO A 90 0.47 -6.67 -4.37
CA PRO A 90 0.59 -7.23 -3.03
C PRO A 90 1.83 -8.10 -2.89
N TRP A 91 2.49 -7.98 -1.76
CA TRP A 91 3.69 -8.75 -1.42
C TRP A 91 3.46 -9.42 -0.07
N PRO A 92 3.20 -10.74 -0.04
CA PRO A 92 2.96 -11.42 1.24
C PRO A 92 4.24 -11.47 2.08
N ALA A 93 4.06 -11.41 3.41
CA ALA A 93 5.17 -11.58 4.32
C ALA A 93 5.68 -13.01 4.26
N ARG A 94 6.99 -13.15 4.25
CA ARG A 94 7.62 -14.47 4.31
C ARG A 94 8.11 -14.71 5.73
N ARG A 95 7.49 -15.66 6.37
CA ARG A 95 7.82 -15.98 7.78
C ARG A 95 8.22 -17.43 7.92
#